data_9905be1cf7c7b37ac739c424ed7380b3
#
_entry.id   9905be1cf7c7b37ac739c424ed7380b3
#
_cell.length_a   1.000
_cell.length_b   1.000
_cell.length_c   1.000
_cell.angle_alpha   90.00
_cell.angle_beta   90.00
_cell.angle_gamma   90.00
#
_symmetry.space_group_name_H-M   'P 1'
#
loop_
_entity.id
_entity.type
_entity.pdbx_description
1 polymer ?
#
loop_
_entity_poly.entity_id
_entity_poly.type
_entity_poly.pdbx_seq_one_letter_code
_entity_poly.pdbx_strand_id
1 'polypeptide(L)' 'MKQEMTELVCIIDRSGSMSGFESDTIGSFNGMIEKQKKLPGTCYLTVVLFNQTMDMVYDREDISHVPPMTEKDYVA' A
#
# COMPACT_ATOMS: atom_id res chain seq x y z
N MET A 1 12.81 12.05 -23.92
CA MET A 1 13.02 10.98 -22.97
C MET A 1 11.69 10.49 -22.42
N LYS A 2 11.53 9.19 -22.34
CA LYS A 2 10.28 8.63 -21.84
C LYS A 2 10.27 8.69 -20.32
N GLN A 3 9.12 9.09 -19.78
CA GLN A 3 8.86 8.88 -18.36
C GLN A 3 8.54 7.43 -18.13
N GLU A 4 9.08 6.88 -17.07
CA GLU A 4 8.74 5.55 -16.66
C GLU A 4 7.40 5.57 -15.93
N MET A 5 6.59 4.57 -16.22
CA MET A 5 5.32 4.37 -15.54
C MET A 5 5.35 3.01 -14.87
N THR A 6 5.07 3.00 -13.60
CA THR A 6 5.06 1.78 -12.81
C THR A 6 3.65 1.58 -12.25
N GLU A 7 3.17 0.35 -12.31
CA GLU A 7 1.94 -0.02 -11.62
C GLU A 7 2.31 -0.97 -10.50
N LEU A 8 1.97 -0.58 -9.29
CA LEU A 8 2.29 -1.34 -8.10
C LEU A 8 0.99 -1.83 -7.48
N VAL A 9 0.86 -3.14 -7.33
CA VAL A 9 -0.32 -3.75 -6.73
C VAL A 9 0.11 -4.41 -5.44
N CYS A 10 -0.54 -4.01 -4.34
CA CYS A 10 -0.28 -4.57 -3.03
C CYS A 10 -1.54 -5.26 -2.51
N ILE A 11 -1.43 -6.54 -2.20
CA ILE A 11 -2.51 -7.31 -1.61
C ILE A 11 -2.06 -7.65 -0.19
N ILE A 12 -2.76 -7.11 0.79
CA ILE A 12 -2.36 -7.18 2.19
C ILE A 12 -3.37 -7.99 2.97
N ASP A 13 -2.89 -9.03 3.63
CA ASP A 13 -3.70 -9.87 4.50
C ASP A 13 -4.01 -9.11 5.79
N ARG A 14 -5.30 -9.00 6.12
CA ARG A 14 -5.75 -8.45 7.40
C ARG A 14 -6.61 -9.44 8.17
N SER A 15 -6.37 -10.73 7.97
CA SER A 15 -7.08 -11.77 8.72
C SER A 15 -6.70 -11.72 10.19
N GLY A 16 -7.46 -12.44 11.01
CA GLY A 16 -7.19 -12.49 12.44
C GLY A 16 -5.80 -13.02 12.78
N SER A 17 -5.21 -13.83 11.89
CA SER A 17 -3.86 -14.34 12.09
C SER A 17 -2.80 -13.23 12.03
N MET A 18 -3.14 -12.07 11.48
CA MET A 18 -2.24 -10.92 11.44
C MET A 18 -2.34 -10.06 12.71
N SER A 19 -3.19 -10.42 13.64
CA SER A 19 -3.31 -9.67 14.89
C SER A 19 -1.99 -9.73 15.66
N GLY A 20 -1.50 -8.56 16.06
CA GLY A 20 -0.19 -8.41 16.68
C GLY A 20 0.92 -8.06 15.71
N PHE A 21 0.66 -8.13 14.40
CA PHE A 21 1.65 -7.80 13.36
C PHE A 21 1.29 -6.53 12.59
N GLU A 22 0.30 -5.78 13.08
CA GLU A 22 -0.18 -4.61 12.37
C GLU A 22 0.91 -3.56 12.19
N SER A 23 1.67 -3.28 13.24
CA SER A 23 2.72 -2.26 13.15
C SER A 23 3.83 -2.66 12.19
N ASP A 24 4.17 -3.95 12.14
CA ASP A 24 5.18 -4.44 11.20
C ASP A 24 4.70 -4.30 9.76
N THR A 25 3.44 -4.64 9.51
CA THR A 25 2.83 -4.53 8.20
C THR A 25 2.76 -3.07 7.75
N ILE A 26 2.32 -2.19 8.63
CA ILE A 26 2.22 -0.77 8.35
C ILE A 26 3.60 -0.18 8.07
N GLY A 27 4.59 -0.52 8.88
CA GLY A 27 5.95 -0.04 8.69
C GLY A 27 6.56 -0.50 7.38
N SER A 28 6.37 -1.76 7.02
CA SER A 28 6.86 -2.31 5.76
C SER A 28 6.19 -1.64 4.57
N PHE A 29 4.88 -1.46 4.64
CA PHE A 29 4.14 -0.79 3.57
C PHE A 29 4.62 0.65 3.40
N ASN A 30 4.72 1.40 4.49
CA ASN A 30 5.14 2.80 4.43
C ASN A 30 6.57 2.94 3.93
N GLY A 31 7.45 2.03 4.30
CA GLY A 31 8.82 2.02 3.81
C GLY A 31 8.89 1.79 2.30
N MET A 32 8.07 0.87 1.80
CA MET A 32 7.99 0.61 0.37
C MET A 32 7.46 1.84 -0.38
N ILE A 33 6.40 2.46 0.13
CA ILE A 33 5.82 3.65 -0.49
C ILE A 33 6.85 4.79 -0.55
N GLU A 34 7.59 5.00 0.52
CA GLU A 34 8.62 6.04 0.56
C GLU A 34 9.70 5.79 -0.48
N LYS A 35 10.12 4.55 -0.66
CA LYS A 35 11.09 4.19 -1.69
C LYS A 35 10.56 4.51 -3.08
N GLN A 36 9.31 4.14 -3.35
CA GLN A 36 8.72 4.37 -4.66
C GLN A 36 8.58 5.86 -4.95
N LYS A 37 8.24 6.66 -3.95
CA LYS A 37 8.10 8.11 -4.13
C LYS A 37 9.43 8.77 -4.51
N LYS A 38 10.55 8.19 -4.12
CA LYS A 38 11.88 8.73 -4.42
C LYS A 38 12.36 8.36 -5.82
N LEU A 39 11.73 7.39 -6.47
CA LEU A 39 12.12 7.00 -7.81
C LEU A 39 11.55 7.97 -8.84
N PRO A 40 12.28 8.21 -9.94
CA PRO A 40 11.74 9.05 -11.01
C PRO A 40 10.59 8.37 -11.73
N GLY A 41 9.75 9.17 -12.38
CA GLY A 41 8.61 8.66 -13.13
C GLY A 41 7.34 8.68 -12.33
N THR A 42 6.32 8.02 -12.88
CA THR A 42 4.99 7.96 -12.29
C THR A 42 4.74 6.55 -11.77
N CYS A 43 4.18 6.46 -10.58
CA CYS A 43 3.78 5.17 -10.01
C CYS A 43 2.31 5.24 -9.60
N TYR A 44 1.54 4.28 -10.09
CA TYR A 44 0.14 4.13 -9.71
C TYR A 44 0.02 2.97 -8.74
N LEU A 45 -0.64 3.22 -7.62
CA LEU A 45 -0.75 2.27 -6.54
C LEU A 45 -2.17 1.72 -6.45
N THR A 46 -2.27 0.41 -6.39
CA THR A 46 -3.51 -0.29 -6.06
C THR A 46 -3.27 -1.09 -4.79
N VAL A 47 -4.09 -0.86 -3.78
CA VAL A 47 -3.98 -1.57 -2.51
C VAL A 47 -5.28 -2.26 -2.20
N VAL A 48 -5.21 -3.56 -1.94
CA VAL A 48 -6.35 -4.38 -1.55
C VAL A 48 -6.05 -5.00 -0.19
N LEU A 49 -6.95 -4.78 0.75
CA LEU A 49 -6.91 -5.47 2.03
C LEU A 49 -7.90 -6.63 1.97
N PHE A 50 -7.47 -7.80 2.43
CA PHE A 50 -8.36 -8.94 2.37
C PHE A 50 -8.38 -9.71 3.69
N ASN A 51 -9.55 -10.24 4.01
CA ASN A 51 -9.78 -11.23 5.04
C ASN A 51 -10.81 -12.19 4.48
N GLN A 52 -12.04 -12.18 4.96
CA GLN A 52 -13.13 -12.93 4.33
C GLN A 52 -13.67 -12.22 3.09
N THR A 53 -13.41 -10.92 2.97
CA THR A 53 -13.79 -10.10 1.82
C THR A 53 -12.56 -9.33 1.34
N MET A 54 -12.66 -8.73 0.17
CA MET A 54 -11.60 -7.90 -0.39
C MET A 54 -12.08 -6.46 -0.41
N ASP A 55 -11.27 -5.59 0.20
CA ASP A 55 -11.56 -4.15 0.25
C ASP A 55 -10.47 -3.39 -0.47
N MET A 56 -10.82 -2.72 -1.55
CA MET A 56 -9.89 -1.91 -2.32
C MET A 56 -9.72 -0.54 -1.66
N VAL A 57 -8.53 -0.28 -1.15
CA VAL A 57 -8.22 1.00 -0.50
C VAL A 57 -7.84 2.06 -1.52
N TYR A 58 -7.00 1.68 -2.47
CA TYR A 58 -6.59 2.54 -3.57
C TYR A 58 -6.74 1.79 -4.87
N ASP A 59 -7.26 2.48 -5.89
CA ASP A 59 -7.43 1.94 -7.23
C ASP A 59 -6.64 2.83 -8.19
N ARG A 60 -5.41 2.43 -8.51
CA ARG A 60 -4.51 3.14 -9.40
C ARG A 60 -4.35 4.60 -9.00
N GLU A 61 -4.10 4.82 -7.72
CA GLU A 61 -3.86 6.16 -7.21
C GLU A 61 -2.41 6.58 -7.49
N ASP A 62 -2.21 7.82 -7.92
CA ASP A 62 -0.85 8.36 -8.04
C ASP A 62 -0.19 8.30 -6.66
N ILE A 63 0.95 7.63 -6.59
CA ILE A 63 1.59 7.37 -5.30
C ILE A 63 1.99 8.65 -4.57
N SER A 64 2.17 9.73 -5.29
CA SER A 64 2.50 11.03 -4.67
C SER A 64 1.34 11.57 -3.83
N HIS A 65 0.13 11.06 -4.06
CA HIS A 65 -1.06 11.47 -3.31
C HIS A 65 -1.38 10.52 -2.16
N VAL A 66 -0.62 9.45 -2.00
CA VAL A 66 -0.90 8.41 -1.00
C VAL A 66 -0.24 8.80 0.32
N PRO A 67 -1.02 9.02 1.39
CA PRO A 67 -0.44 9.30 2.70
C PRO A 67 0.09 8.02 3.35
N PRO A 68 0.92 8.13 4.37
CA PRO A 68 1.35 6.95 5.12
C PRO A 68 0.16 6.21 5.72
N MET A 69 0.25 4.89 5.74
CA MET A 69 -0.77 4.06 6.38
C MET A 69 -0.66 4.19 7.90
N THR A 70 -1.81 4.24 8.55
CA THR A 70 -1.88 4.32 10.01
C THR A 70 -2.62 3.11 10.56
N GLU A 71 -2.61 2.97 11.89
CA GLU A 71 -3.33 1.90 12.56
C GLU A 71 -4.83 1.96 12.32
N LYS A 72 -5.35 3.13 11.99
CA LYS A 72 -6.77 3.29 11.65
C LYS A 72 -7.09 2.72 10.28
N ASP A 73 -6.09 2.69 9.38
CA ASP A 73 -6.29 2.21 8.02
C ASP A 73 -6.17 0.69 7.93
N TYR A 74 -5.38 0.10 8.81
CA TYR A 74 -5.12 -1.33 8.80
C TYR A 74 -5.44 -1.94 10.15
N VAL A 75 -6.54 -2.68 10.20
CA VAL A 75 -7.00 -3.39 11.39
C VAL A 75 -7.16 -4.87 11.04
N ALA A 76 -6.43 -5.70 11.74
CA ALA A 76 -6.50 -7.15 11.53
C ALA A 76 -7.67 -7.77 12.34
#